data_30e8d58e1047d1837ab385f624fdbaac
#
_entry.id   30e8d58e1047d1837ab385f624fdbaac
#
_cell.length_a   1.000
_cell.length_b   1.000
_cell.length_c   1.000
_cell.angle_alpha   90.00
_cell.angle_beta   90.00
_cell.angle_gamma   90.00
#
_symmetry.space_group_name_H-M   'P 1'
#
loop_
_entity.id
_entity.type
_entity.pdbx_description
1 polymer ?
#
loop_
_entity_poly.entity_id
_entity_poly.type
_entity_poly.pdbx_seq_one_letter_code
_entity_poly.pdbx_strand_id
1 'polypeptide(L)'
;MADTTSIYGALKAFGESYPGLIVAIRGFCYMSAFIIVIYNITQVAAVAEGRTSNGKNPQAVMKSFFIGLILATVLVNIPVMLDSITRTLGMTGNNPFDYASNLQEGAGPLLKPVINFINFIGLLAFIRGFFVIREWADNGSTQRATLNKGLVLVFVGTIALNVISFVTVLAKTFNMPV
;
A
#
# COMPACT_ATOMS: atom_id res chain seq x y z
N MET A 1 5.57 -24.15 -26.82
CA MET A 1 5.39 -24.27 -25.38
C MET A 1 6.38 -23.34 -24.71
N ALA A 2 5.93 -22.30 -24.00
CA ALA A 2 6.84 -21.41 -23.27
C ALA A 2 7.48 -22.21 -22.15
N ASP A 3 8.79 -22.15 -22.08
CA ASP A 3 9.60 -22.85 -21.09
C ASP A 3 9.32 -22.24 -19.71
N THR A 4 8.34 -22.82 -18.99
CA THR A 4 7.86 -22.32 -17.69
C THR A 4 8.89 -22.52 -16.56
N THR A 5 10.02 -23.16 -16.86
CA THR A 5 11.09 -23.44 -15.92
C THR A 5 12.16 -22.36 -15.89
N SER A 6 12.14 -21.38 -16.79
CA SER A 6 13.06 -20.26 -16.75
C SER A 6 12.53 -19.09 -15.91
N ILE A 7 13.43 -18.34 -15.27
CA ILE A 7 13.08 -17.09 -14.52
C ILE A 7 12.29 -16.15 -15.41
N TYR A 8 12.61 -16.09 -16.69
CA TYR A 8 11.88 -15.31 -17.69
C TYR A 8 10.42 -15.75 -17.87
N GLY A 9 10.20 -17.08 -17.97
CA GLY A 9 8.84 -17.63 -18.07
C GLY A 9 8.00 -17.30 -16.83
N ALA A 10 8.59 -17.39 -15.64
CA ALA A 10 7.93 -17.04 -14.38
C ALA A 10 7.57 -15.55 -14.30
N LEU A 11 8.50 -14.66 -14.67
CA LEU A 11 8.26 -13.20 -14.71
C LEU A 11 7.20 -12.81 -15.75
N LYS A 12 7.20 -13.45 -16.90
CA LYS A 12 6.19 -13.23 -17.95
C LYS A 12 4.81 -13.67 -17.47
N ALA A 13 4.70 -14.87 -16.92
CA ALA A 13 3.44 -15.39 -16.35
C ALA A 13 2.92 -14.50 -15.21
N PHE A 14 3.81 -13.97 -14.35
CA PHE A 14 3.46 -12.98 -13.32
C PHE A 14 2.92 -11.70 -13.95
N GLY A 15 3.58 -11.16 -14.98
CA GLY A 15 3.14 -9.96 -15.69
C GLY A 15 1.74 -10.12 -16.31
N GLU A 16 1.43 -11.28 -16.87
CA GLU A 16 0.11 -11.62 -17.43
C GLU A 16 -0.96 -11.74 -16.34
N SER A 17 -0.59 -12.24 -15.16
CA SER A 17 -1.49 -12.40 -14.00
C SER A 17 -1.67 -11.11 -13.18
N TYR A 18 -0.82 -10.11 -13.38
CA TYR A 18 -0.76 -8.88 -12.60
C TYR A 18 -2.10 -8.14 -12.49
N PRO A 19 -2.89 -7.93 -13.57
CA PRO A 19 -4.19 -7.27 -13.47
C PRO A 19 -5.16 -8.00 -12.53
N GLY A 20 -5.20 -9.33 -12.58
CA GLY A 20 -6.01 -10.16 -11.70
C GLY A 20 -5.59 -10.05 -10.23
N LEU A 21 -4.27 -10.01 -9.96
CA LEU A 21 -3.73 -9.80 -8.63
C LEU A 21 -4.14 -8.44 -8.04
N ILE A 22 -4.11 -7.38 -8.83
CA ILE A 22 -4.56 -6.04 -8.39
C ILE A 22 -6.03 -6.04 -8.01
N VAL A 23 -6.89 -6.70 -8.80
CA VAL A 23 -8.32 -6.82 -8.48
C VAL A 23 -8.51 -7.59 -7.17
N ALA A 24 -7.80 -8.70 -6.97
CA ALA A 24 -7.86 -9.49 -5.74
C ALA A 24 -7.40 -8.67 -4.52
N ILE A 25 -6.31 -7.90 -4.64
CA ILE A 25 -5.83 -7.04 -3.56
C ILE A 25 -6.84 -5.93 -3.24
N ARG A 26 -7.46 -5.31 -4.24
CA ARG A 26 -8.54 -4.32 -3.99
C ARG A 26 -9.70 -4.96 -3.22
N GLY A 27 -10.14 -6.14 -3.61
CA GLY A 27 -11.15 -6.90 -2.88
C GLY A 27 -10.76 -7.15 -1.43
N PHE A 28 -9.52 -7.59 -1.19
CA PHE A 28 -8.97 -7.77 0.15
C PHE A 28 -8.95 -6.47 0.96
N CYS A 29 -8.57 -5.34 0.36
CA CYS A 29 -8.56 -4.04 1.02
C CYS A 29 -9.97 -3.59 1.41
N TYR A 30 -10.98 -3.78 0.54
CA TYR A 30 -12.37 -3.46 0.86
C TYR A 30 -12.91 -4.32 2.00
N MET A 31 -12.68 -5.62 1.97
CA MET A 31 -13.07 -6.54 3.06
C MET A 31 -12.39 -6.15 4.37
N SER A 32 -11.10 -5.85 4.33
CA SER A 32 -10.33 -5.41 5.51
C SER A 32 -10.86 -4.09 6.07
N ALA A 33 -11.15 -3.11 5.21
CA ALA A 33 -11.73 -1.83 5.62
C ALA A 33 -13.09 -2.04 6.31
N PHE A 34 -13.95 -2.88 5.75
CA PHE A 34 -15.26 -3.20 6.32
C PHE A 34 -15.14 -3.86 7.71
N ILE A 35 -14.26 -4.86 7.85
CA ILE A 35 -13.98 -5.52 9.13
C ILE A 35 -13.45 -4.51 10.15
N ILE A 36 -12.55 -3.60 9.74
CA ILE A 36 -12.01 -2.55 10.61
C ILE A 36 -13.12 -1.65 11.13
N VAL A 37 -14.04 -1.22 10.28
CA VAL A 37 -15.15 -0.34 10.67
C VAL A 37 -16.07 -1.04 11.67
N ILE A 38 -16.50 -2.28 11.37
CA ILE A 38 -17.35 -3.06 12.29
C ILE A 38 -16.66 -3.22 13.66
N TYR A 39 -15.39 -3.65 13.64
CA TYR A 39 -14.62 -3.83 14.88
C TYR A 39 -14.54 -2.53 15.69
N ASN A 40 -14.29 -1.40 15.04
CA ASN A 40 -14.22 -0.11 15.71
C ASN A 40 -15.57 0.31 16.31
N ILE A 41 -16.68 0.10 15.58
CA ILE A 41 -18.03 0.41 16.08
C ILE A 41 -18.35 -0.45 17.32
N THR A 42 -18.06 -1.74 17.27
CA THR A 42 -18.31 -2.65 18.43
C THR A 42 -17.49 -2.27 19.64
N GLN A 43 -16.26 -1.81 19.46
CA GLN A 43 -15.41 -1.33 20.56
C GLN A 43 -15.99 -0.06 21.21
N VAL A 44 -16.43 0.90 20.42
CA VAL A 44 -17.03 2.15 20.90
C VAL A 44 -18.37 1.86 21.62
N ALA A 45 -19.20 0.99 21.05
CA ALA A 45 -20.46 0.58 21.65
C ALA A 45 -20.24 -0.08 23.03
N ALA A 46 -19.24 -0.97 23.15
CA ALA A 46 -18.90 -1.59 24.44
C ALA A 46 -18.49 -0.54 25.50
N VAL A 47 -17.71 0.48 25.10
CA VAL A 47 -17.33 1.58 26.02
C VAL A 47 -18.54 2.42 26.41
N ALA A 48 -19.46 2.70 25.47
CA ALA A 48 -20.69 3.45 25.76
C ALA A 48 -21.63 2.72 26.74
N GLU A 49 -21.61 1.37 26.71
CA GLU A 49 -22.33 0.52 27.67
C GLU A 49 -21.62 0.37 29.02
N GLY A 50 -20.52 1.08 29.26
CA GLY A 50 -19.74 0.98 30.48
C GLY A 50 -18.92 -0.30 30.60
N ARG A 51 -18.81 -1.09 29.54
CA ARG A 51 -17.99 -2.31 29.50
C ARG A 51 -16.55 -1.93 29.15
N THR A 52 -15.58 -2.50 29.86
CA THR A 52 -14.18 -2.39 29.48
C THR A 52 -13.94 -3.24 28.23
N SER A 53 -13.77 -2.60 27.08
CA SER A 53 -13.40 -3.30 25.85
C SER A 53 -11.96 -3.79 25.95
N ASN A 54 -11.78 -5.11 26.12
CA ASN A 54 -10.46 -5.77 26.17
C ASN A 54 -9.47 -5.17 27.20
N GLY A 55 -9.94 -4.64 28.35
CA GLY A 55 -9.08 -4.02 29.36
C GLY A 55 -8.47 -2.68 28.95
N LYS A 56 -8.89 -2.10 27.82
CA LYS A 56 -8.39 -0.82 27.32
C LYS A 56 -9.11 0.35 27.99
N ASN A 57 -8.34 1.39 28.28
CA ASN A 57 -8.86 2.68 28.74
C ASN A 57 -9.77 3.29 27.63
N PRO A 58 -10.91 3.93 27.96
CA PRO A 58 -11.78 4.62 27.00
C PRO A 58 -11.06 5.56 26.03
N GLN A 59 -10.03 6.27 26.50
CA GLN A 59 -9.21 7.13 25.64
C GLN A 59 -8.43 6.35 24.59
N ALA A 60 -7.91 5.18 24.93
CA ALA A 60 -7.19 4.32 23.99
C ALA A 60 -8.14 3.74 22.92
N VAL A 61 -9.38 3.41 23.30
CA VAL A 61 -10.42 2.95 22.36
C VAL A 61 -10.79 4.07 21.39
N MET A 62 -10.97 5.31 21.85
CA MET A 62 -11.27 6.44 20.99
C MET A 62 -10.13 6.74 20.03
N LYS A 63 -8.88 6.71 20.50
CA LYS A 63 -7.70 6.86 19.62
C LYS A 63 -7.68 5.78 18.53
N SER A 64 -7.86 4.53 18.90
CA SER A 64 -7.91 3.40 17.97
C SER A 64 -9.06 3.54 16.96
N PHE A 65 -10.22 4.02 17.40
CA PHE A 65 -11.38 4.28 16.54
C PHE A 65 -11.05 5.31 15.43
N PHE A 66 -10.51 6.48 15.79
CA PHE A 66 -10.18 7.51 14.80
C PHE A 66 -9.11 7.03 13.81
N ILE A 67 -8.04 6.41 14.30
CA ILE A 67 -6.99 5.86 13.44
C ILE A 67 -7.54 4.75 12.54
N GLY A 68 -8.40 3.89 13.07
CA GLY A 68 -9.04 2.84 12.30
C GLY A 68 -9.99 3.37 11.22
N LEU A 69 -10.69 4.48 11.47
CA LEU A 69 -11.55 5.15 10.49
C LEU A 69 -10.73 5.75 9.34
N ILE A 70 -9.64 6.45 9.67
CA ILE A 70 -8.69 6.97 8.68
C ILE A 70 -8.14 5.82 7.84
N LEU A 71 -7.72 4.73 8.48
CA LEU A 71 -7.17 3.56 7.81
C LEU A 71 -8.18 2.90 6.88
N ALA A 72 -9.42 2.72 7.32
CA ALA A 72 -10.49 2.17 6.47
C ALA A 72 -10.72 3.05 5.25
N THR A 73 -10.76 4.38 5.42
CA THR A 73 -10.91 5.34 4.32
C THR A 73 -9.75 5.23 3.32
N VAL A 74 -8.51 5.10 3.80
CA VAL A 74 -7.32 4.92 2.95
C VAL A 74 -7.40 3.60 2.19
N LEU A 75 -7.76 2.49 2.85
CA LEU A 75 -7.85 1.17 2.22
C LEU A 75 -8.92 1.13 1.11
N VAL A 76 -10.02 1.84 1.29
CA VAL A 76 -11.07 1.97 0.24
C VAL A 76 -10.58 2.84 -0.92
N ASN A 77 -9.81 3.90 -0.63
CA ASN A 77 -9.38 4.89 -1.61
C ASN A 77 -7.87 4.81 -1.94
N ILE A 78 -7.27 3.62 -1.90
CA ILE A 78 -5.84 3.44 -2.18
C ILE A 78 -5.39 4.18 -3.47
N PRO A 79 -6.08 4.09 -4.62
CA PRO A 79 -5.63 4.78 -5.83
C PRO A 79 -5.55 6.30 -5.66
N VAL A 80 -6.56 6.90 -5.02
CA VAL A 80 -6.62 8.36 -4.78
C VAL A 80 -5.54 8.79 -3.81
N MET A 81 -5.30 7.99 -2.77
CA MET A 81 -4.27 8.29 -1.77
C MET A 81 -2.86 8.20 -2.38
N LEU A 82 -2.60 7.18 -3.19
CA LEU A 82 -1.34 7.04 -3.91
C LEU A 82 -1.10 8.20 -4.88
N ASP A 83 -2.12 8.60 -5.66
CA ASP A 83 -2.02 9.74 -6.55
C ASP A 83 -1.72 11.04 -5.78
N SER A 84 -2.36 11.25 -4.63
CA SER A 84 -2.12 12.41 -3.77
C SER A 84 -0.69 12.44 -3.23
N ILE A 85 -0.17 11.31 -2.76
CA ILE A 85 1.20 11.23 -2.24
C ILE A 85 2.22 11.43 -3.37
N THR A 86 2.02 10.83 -4.54
CA THR A 86 2.92 10.99 -5.68
C THR A 86 2.98 12.43 -6.19
N ARG A 87 1.85 13.12 -6.24
CA ARG A 87 1.81 14.56 -6.57
C ARG A 87 2.54 15.40 -5.54
N THR A 88 2.37 15.10 -4.25
CA THR A 88 3.07 15.81 -3.16
C THR A 88 4.59 15.62 -3.24
N LEU A 89 5.05 14.47 -3.71
CA LEU A 89 6.47 14.19 -3.93
C LEU A 89 7.01 14.76 -5.26
N GLY A 90 6.20 15.53 -6.01
CA GLY A 90 6.60 16.08 -7.31
C GLY A 90 6.75 15.03 -8.41
N MET A 91 6.25 13.82 -8.19
CA MET A 91 6.25 12.77 -9.19
C MET A 91 5.05 12.97 -10.10
N THR A 92 5.28 13.32 -11.36
CA THR A 92 4.23 13.32 -12.38
C THR A 92 3.89 11.88 -12.71
N GLY A 93 2.91 11.32 -12.03
CA GLY A 93 2.57 9.93 -12.18
C GLY A 93 1.19 9.72 -12.77
N ASN A 94 1.12 8.86 -13.74
CA ASN A 94 -0.08 8.12 -14.06
C ASN A 94 -0.44 7.23 -12.85
N ASN A 95 -1.70 6.84 -12.74
CA ASN A 95 -2.16 5.90 -11.73
C ASN A 95 -1.15 4.73 -11.60
N PRO A 96 -0.58 4.46 -10.42
CA PRO A 96 0.43 3.40 -10.26
C PRO A 96 -0.06 2.01 -10.69
N PHE A 97 -1.38 1.82 -10.77
CA PHE A 97 -1.98 0.59 -11.28
C PHE A 97 -2.00 0.50 -12.81
N ASP A 98 -1.88 1.63 -13.51
CA ASP A 98 -1.89 1.69 -14.99
C ASP A 98 -0.48 1.88 -15.56
N TYR A 99 0.53 1.97 -14.68
CA TYR A 99 1.90 2.32 -15.06
C TYR A 99 2.52 1.35 -16.06
N ALA A 100 2.19 0.06 -15.94
CA ALA A 100 2.70 -0.97 -16.83
C ALA A 100 2.16 -0.86 -18.27
N SER A 101 1.01 -0.21 -18.47
CA SER A 101 0.44 0.02 -19.80
C SER A 101 1.12 1.16 -20.53
N ASN A 102 1.74 2.09 -19.81
CA ASN A 102 2.33 3.32 -20.36
C ASN A 102 3.84 3.25 -20.57
N LEU A 103 4.46 2.09 -20.33
CA LEU A 103 5.86 1.88 -20.71
C LEU A 103 5.98 1.91 -22.25
N GLN A 104 6.74 2.89 -22.75
CA GLN A 104 7.02 3.06 -24.17
C GLN A 104 7.43 1.72 -24.82
N GLU A 105 6.97 1.46 -26.03
CA GLU A 105 7.23 0.22 -26.79
C GLU A 105 8.72 -0.10 -27.01
N GLY A 106 9.63 0.84 -26.68
CA GLY A 106 11.08 0.66 -26.72
C GLY A 106 11.70 -0.01 -25.48
N ALA A 107 10.94 -0.19 -24.41
CA ALA A 107 11.44 -0.90 -23.23
C ALA A 107 11.50 -2.41 -23.54
N GLY A 108 12.68 -3.01 -23.34
CA GLY A 108 12.87 -4.44 -23.63
C GLY A 108 11.84 -5.33 -22.94
N PRO A 109 11.55 -6.51 -23.50
CA PRO A 109 10.44 -7.40 -23.10
C PRO A 109 10.51 -7.84 -21.62
N LEU A 110 11.66 -7.70 -20.98
CA LEU A 110 11.89 -8.04 -19.56
C LEU A 110 11.57 -6.88 -18.60
N LEU A 111 11.62 -5.63 -19.04
CA LEU A 111 11.53 -4.49 -18.14
C LEU A 111 10.11 -4.36 -17.55
N LYS A 112 9.08 -4.58 -18.35
CA LYS A 112 7.68 -4.51 -17.92
C LYS A 112 7.32 -5.50 -16.82
N PRO A 113 7.63 -6.81 -16.93
CA PRO A 113 7.41 -7.76 -15.85
C PRO A 113 8.16 -7.44 -14.55
N VAL A 114 9.42 -6.96 -14.66
CA VAL A 114 10.23 -6.59 -13.50
C VAL A 114 9.62 -5.39 -12.77
N ILE A 115 9.18 -4.37 -13.51
CA ILE A 115 8.53 -3.20 -12.91
C ILE A 115 7.20 -3.59 -12.24
N ASN A 116 6.40 -4.44 -12.89
CA ASN A 116 5.17 -4.96 -12.29
C ASN A 116 5.45 -5.69 -10.97
N PHE A 117 6.54 -6.45 -10.91
CA PHE A 117 6.94 -7.16 -9.69
C PHE A 117 7.36 -6.18 -8.58
N ILE A 118 8.14 -5.15 -8.90
CA ILE A 118 8.52 -4.09 -7.96
C ILE A 118 7.27 -3.35 -7.46
N ASN A 119 6.36 -2.99 -8.34
CA ASN A 119 5.10 -2.34 -8.00
C ASN A 119 4.24 -3.21 -7.07
N PHE A 120 4.20 -4.51 -7.32
CA PHE A 120 3.47 -5.45 -6.47
C PHE A 120 4.05 -5.50 -5.04
N ILE A 121 5.36 -5.61 -4.91
CA ILE A 121 6.04 -5.56 -3.61
C ILE A 121 5.80 -4.21 -2.92
N GLY A 122 5.88 -3.11 -3.68
CA GLY A 122 5.60 -1.77 -3.19
C GLY A 122 4.18 -1.65 -2.64
N LEU A 123 3.19 -2.20 -3.33
CA LEU A 123 1.79 -2.21 -2.89
C LEU A 123 1.62 -3.01 -1.59
N LEU A 124 2.23 -4.18 -1.50
CA LEU A 124 2.19 -4.98 -0.27
C LEU A 124 2.86 -4.26 0.91
N ALA A 125 4.00 -3.61 0.68
CA ALA A 125 4.69 -2.82 1.70
C ALA A 125 3.84 -1.63 2.16
N PHE A 126 3.20 -0.93 1.21
CA PHE A 126 2.29 0.17 1.47
C PHE A 126 1.11 -0.26 2.37
N ILE A 127 0.39 -1.31 1.99
CA ILE A 127 -0.73 -1.85 2.76
C ILE A 127 -0.27 -2.31 4.15
N ARG A 128 0.85 -3.05 4.22
CA ARG A 128 1.42 -3.49 5.49
C ARG A 128 1.77 -2.32 6.41
N GLY A 129 2.26 -1.20 5.85
CA GLY A 129 2.56 0.00 6.61
C GLY A 129 1.34 0.50 7.39
N PHE A 130 0.17 0.52 6.77
CA PHE A 130 -1.08 0.92 7.44
C PHE A 130 -1.50 -0.08 8.53
N PHE A 131 -1.36 -1.38 8.31
CA PHE A 131 -1.65 -2.36 9.35
C PHE A 131 -0.71 -2.23 10.55
N VAL A 132 0.57 -1.90 10.33
CA VAL A 132 1.52 -1.62 11.42
C VAL A 132 1.12 -0.36 12.20
N ILE A 133 0.67 0.70 11.52
CA ILE A 133 0.16 1.91 12.16
C ILE A 133 -1.08 1.59 13.02
N ARG A 134 -1.98 0.74 12.50
CA ARG A 134 -3.14 0.30 13.26
C ARG A 134 -2.75 -0.49 14.51
N GLU A 135 -1.86 -1.48 14.37
CA GLU A 135 -1.37 -2.29 15.49
C GLU A 135 -0.75 -1.41 16.59
N TRP A 136 0.00 -0.37 16.17
CA TRP A 136 0.51 0.63 17.11
C TRP A 136 -0.62 1.43 17.78
N ALA A 137 -1.66 1.79 17.06
CA ALA A 137 -2.81 2.51 17.61
C ALA A 137 -3.57 1.68 18.65
N ASP A 138 -3.70 0.38 18.37
CA ASP A 138 -4.43 -0.57 19.21
C ASP A 138 -3.65 -0.96 20.47
N ASN A 139 -2.34 -1.19 20.38
CA ASN A 139 -1.52 -1.81 21.41
C ASN A 139 -0.39 -0.90 21.93
N GLY A 140 -0.27 0.32 21.40
CA GLY A 140 0.88 1.19 21.69
C GLY A 140 2.15 0.74 20.97
N SER A 141 3.30 1.29 21.38
CA SER A 141 4.58 0.94 20.78
C SER A 141 5.04 -0.44 21.24
N THR A 142 5.15 -1.37 20.30
CA THR A 142 5.72 -2.71 20.50
C THR A 142 6.96 -2.85 19.60
N GLN A 143 7.78 -3.90 19.84
CA GLN A 143 8.92 -4.18 18.92
C GLN A 143 8.48 -4.42 17.48
N ARG A 144 7.25 -4.90 17.26
CA ARG A 144 6.70 -5.18 15.92
C ARG A 144 6.00 -3.98 15.29
N ALA A 145 5.33 -3.18 16.11
CA ALA A 145 4.51 -2.07 15.67
C ALA A 145 4.96 -0.77 16.32
N THR A 146 5.66 0.06 15.57
CA THR A 146 5.97 1.44 15.91
C THR A 146 5.44 2.35 14.82
N LEU A 147 4.99 3.55 15.18
CA LEU A 147 4.51 4.54 14.21
C LEU A 147 5.55 4.78 13.10
N ASN A 148 6.82 4.96 13.50
CA ASN A 148 7.92 5.20 12.55
C ASN A 148 8.07 4.05 11.55
N LYS A 149 7.99 2.80 11.99
CA LYS A 149 8.07 1.64 11.11
C LYS A 149 6.92 1.60 10.11
N GLY A 150 5.71 1.91 10.56
CA GLY A 150 4.53 2.00 9.68
C GLY A 150 4.69 3.10 8.64
N LEU A 151 5.10 4.31 9.05
CA LEU A 151 5.34 5.44 8.14
C LEU A 151 6.44 5.14 7.12
N VAL A 152 7.56 4.54 7.55
CA VAL A 152 8.64 4.13 6.63
C VAL A 152 8.13 3.13 5.60
N LEU A 153 7.34 2.14 6.00
CA LEU A 153 6.77 1.15 5.06
C LEU A 153 5.81 1.81 4.05
N VAL A 154 4.97 2.75 4.49
CA VAL A 154 4.08 3.52 3.60
C VAL A 154 4.91 4.33 2.60
N PHE A 155 5.94 5.04 3.07
CA PHE A 155 6.79 5.88 2.23
C PHE A 155 7.59 5.05 1.21
N VAL A 156 8.26 4.00 1.67
CA VAL A 156 9.03 3.09 0.79
C VAL A 156 8.10 2.38 -0.19
N GLY A 157 6.92 1.94 0.26
CA GLY A 157 5.92 1.35 -0.61
C GLY A 157 5.47 2.30 -1.72
N THR A 158 5.26 3.59 -1.41
CA THR A 158 4.90 4.61 -2.40
C THR A 158 6.02 4.84 -3.43
N ILE A 159 7.27 4.90 -2.99
CA ILE A 159 8.42 5.03 -3.90
C ILE A 159 8.52 3.81 -4.81
N ALA A 160 8.39 2.60 -4.27
CA ALA A 160 8.46 1.38 -5.05
C ALA A 160 7.35 1.27 -6.09
N LEU A 161 6.12 1.73 -5.74
CA LEU A 161 5.00 1.82 -6.68
C LEU A 161 5.24 2.81 -7.83
N ASN A 162 6.12 3.80 -7.63
CA ASN A 162 6.42 4.85 -8.60
C ASN A 162 7.92 4.90 -8.93
N VAL A 163 8.57 3.74 -8.96
CA VAL A 163 10.03 3.63 -9.08
C VAL A 163 10.59 4.40 -10.28
N ILE A 164 9.93 4.36 -11.45
CA ILE A 164 10.41 5.06 -12.64
C ILE A 164 10.28 6.57 -12.48
N SER A 165 9.12 7.06 -12.00
CA SER A 165 8.94 8.50 -11.74
C SER A 165 9.94 8.99 -10.70
N PHE A 166 10.21 8.19 -9.67
CA PHE A 166 11.21 8.52 -8.67
C PHE A 166 12.62 8.61 -9.26
N VAL A 167 13.03 7.64 -10.08
CA VAL A 167 14.32 7.67 -10.79
C VAL A 167 14.40 8.88 -11.72
N THR A 168 13.35 9.20 -12.43
CA THR A 168 13.30 10.38 -13.33
C THR A 168 13.46 11.69 -12.55
N VAL A 169 12.80 11.83 -11.39
CA VAL A 169 12.96 13.00 -10.52
C VAL A 169 14.40 13.09 -10.01
N LEU A 170 14.98 11.97 -9.56
CA LEU A 170 16.38 11.95 -9.12
C LEU A 170 17.34 12.33 -10.25
N ALA A 171 17.18 11.76 -11.43
CA ALA A 171 18.03 12.06 -12.58
C ALA A 171 17.97 13.55 -12.94
N LYS A 172 16.75 14.14 -12.95
CA LYS A 172 16.60 15.60 -13.16
C LYS A 172 17.27 16.43 -12.06
N THR A 173 17.13 15.99 -10.79
CA THR A 173 17.74 16.70 -9.66
C THR A 173 19.26 16.69 -9.72
N PHE A 174 19.86 15.60 -10.18
CA PHE A 174 21.31 15.46 -10.35
C PHE A 174 21.81 15.86 -11.75
N ASN A 175 20.92 16.46 -12.57
CA ASN A 175 21.24 16.90 -13.94
C ASN A 175 21.82 15.78 -14.82
N MET A 176 21.40 14.54 -14.60
CA MET A 176 21.81 13.40 -15.42
C MET A 176 20.96 13.33 -16.70
N PRO A 177 21.54 12.97 -17.85
CA PRO A 177 20.75 12.74 -19.06
C PRO A 177 19.80 11.55 -18.82
N VAL A 178 18.53 11.74 -19.10
CA VAL A 178 17.45 10.74 -19.00
C VAL A 178 17.04 10.33 -20.39
#